data_0a644198aaa9d03d78caaeccc87a387e
#
_entry.id   0a644198aaa9d03d78caaeccc87a387e
#
_cell.length_a   1.000
_cell.length_b   1.000
_cell.length_c   1.000
_cell.angle_alpha   90.00
_cell.angle_beta   90.00
_cell.angle_gamma   90.00
#
_symmetry.space_group_name_H-M   'P 1'
#
loop_
_entity.id
_entity.type
_entity.pdbx_description
1 polymer ?
#
loop_
_entity_poly.entity_id
_entity_poly.type
_entity_poly.pdbx_seq_one_letter_code
_entity_poly.pdbx_strand_id
1 'polypeptide(L)'
;MNYPYVSHLKIEDKEFAKKFADNHDLTLASPRQIRIASGIKPVIWVSKNKLQLQDLDDKNSKPFSLDFETLDKEKNSNNLLHKCFSKFDTSLKVFDLTAGFCKDANSIANMGFQVTAYEKESWLFEFNKTCLSSLKKSNLNLINLNSIRILKKVTKKDILFLDPMFEISSRASAKKEIQFLRKCIPTSSEKEILDAAQKSSAGVIIIKRHKMSKSLTPTKPSYVIKGKVISFEVFDRRAV
;
A
#
# COMPACT_ATOMS: atom_id res chain seq x y z
N MET A 1 -9.42 -19.12 8.43
CA MET A 1 -8.78 -19.27 7.11
C MET A 1 -7.98 -18.02 6.85
N ASN A 2 -6.73 -18.18 6.44
CA ASN A 2 -5.89 -17.04 6.10
C ASN A 2 -6.13 -16.64 4.65
N TYR A 3 -6.48 -15.39 4.41
CA TYR A 3 -6.68 -14.83 3.07
C TYR A 3 -5.46 -14.00 2.68
N PRO A 4 -5.16 -13.89 1.38
CA PRO A 4 -5.82 -14.53 0.22
C PRO A 4 -5.47 -16.02 0.06
N TYR A 5 -6.27 -16.77 -0.72
CA TYR A 5 -5.89 -18.09 -1.17
C TYR A 5 -4.70 -18.02 -2.13
N VAL A 6 -3.88 -19.08 -2.16
CA VAL A 6 -2.81 -19.26 -3.16
C VAL A 6 -3.21 -20.35 -4.13
N SER A 7 -3.00 -20.12 -5.43
CA SER A 7 -3.28 -21.10 -6.47
C SER A 7 -2.36 -20.94 -7.67
N HIS A 8 -2.51 -21.83 -8.66
CA HIS A 8 -1.78 -21.80 -9.91
C HIS A 8 -2.75 -21.98 -11.08
N LEU A 9 -2.39 -21.41 -12.24
CA LEU A 9 -3.18 -21.56 -13.47
C LEU A 9 -2.72 -22.78 -14.28
N LYS A 10 -1.42 -23.09 -14.27
CA LYS A 10 -0.82 -24.22 -14.96
C LYS A 10 -0.28 -25.23 -13.96
N ILE A 11 -0.36 -26.51 -14.29
CA ILE A 11 0.09 -27.59 -13.39
C ILE A 11 1.59 -27.49 -13.07
N GLU A 12 2.40 -27.03 -14.03
CA GLU A 12 3.84 -26.80 -13.87
C GLU A 12 4.19 -25.76 -12.82
N ASP A 13 3.25 -24.86 -12.48
CA ASP A 13 3.44 -23.81 -11.48
C ASP A 13 3.04 -24.25 -10.05
N LYS A 14 2.54 -25.49 -9.88
CA LYS A 14 2.03 -26.01 -8.59
C LYS A 14 3.05 -25.91 -7.47
N GLU A 15 4.30 -26.28 -7.73
CA GLU A 15 5.36 -26.26 -6.72
C GLU A 15 5.76 -24.83 -6.32
N PHE A 16 5.73 -23.88 -7.26
CA PHE A 16 5.92 -22.45 -6.95
C PHE A 16 4.80 -21.93 -6.07
N ALA A 17 3.54 -22.29 -6.37
CA ALA A 17 2.38 -21.90 -5.59
C ALA A 17 2.45 -22.49 -4.17
N LYS A 18 2.84 -23.78 -4.04
CA LYS A 18 3.02 -24.43 -2.74
C LYS A 18 4.07 -23.70 -1.91
N LYS A 19 5.27 -23.50 -2.47
CA LYS A 19 6.36 -22.79 -1.77
C LYS A 19 5.95 -21.38 -1.35
N PHE A 20 5.22 -20.68 -2.20
CA PHE A 20 4.71 -19.35 -1.87
C PHE A 20 3.71 -19.40 -0.71
N ALA A 21 2.77 -20.33 -0.73
CA ALA A 21 1.78 -20.51 0.33
C ALA A 21 2.47 -20.83 1.67
N ASP A 22 3.42 -21.78 1.69
CA ASP A 22 4.17 -22.18 2.88
C ASP A 22 4.99 -21.01 3.46
N ASN A 23 5.65 -20.20 2.59
CA ASN A 23 6.47 -19.06 3.02
C ASN A 23 5.66 -17.91 3.65
N HIS A 24 4.38 -17.81 3.31
CA HIS A 24 3.52 -16.71 3.75
C HIS A 24 2.37 -17.12 4.65
N ASP A 25 2.37 -18.38 5.11
CA ASP A 25 1.31 -18.97 5.96
C ASP A 25 -0.09 -18.78 5.35
N LEU A 26 -0.20 -19.05 4.03
CA LEU A 26 -1.43 -18.92 3.27
C LEU A 26 -1.98 -20.28 2.86
N THR A 27 -3.29 -20.31 2.58
CA THR A 27 -3.98 -21.55 2.18
C THR A 27 -3.77 -21.82 0.68
N LEU A 28 -3.03 -22.89 0.36
CA LEU A 28 -2.97 -23.43 -1.01
C LEU A 28 -4.29 -24.14 -1.34
N ALA A 29 -4.92 -23.78 -2.43
CA ALA A 29 -6.15 -24.43 -2.90
C ALA A 29 -6.22 -24.44 -4.43
N SER A 30 -6.81 -25.49 -5.00
CA SER A 30 -7.09 -25.52 -6.43
C SER A 30 -8.19 -24.51 -6.80
N PRO A 31 -8.26 -24.06 -8.07
CA PRO A 31 -9.32 -23.15 -8.52
C PRO A 31 -10.74 -23.70 -8.25
N ARG A 32 -10.92 -25.02 -8.34
CA ARG A 32 -12.20 -25.68 -8.04
C ARG A 32 -12.54 -25.56 -6.54
N GLN A 33 -11.59 -25.85 -5.67
CA GLN A 33 -11.78 -25.74 -4.21
C GLN A 33 -12.14 -24.31 -3.81
N ILE A 34 -11.45 -23.30 -4.36
CA ILE A 34 -11.72 -21.91 -4.05
C ILE A 34 -13.13 -21.49 -4.50
N ARG A 35 -13.57 -21.92 -5.70
CA ARG A 35 -14.89 -21.60 -6.23
C ARG A 35 -16.04 -22.13 -5.39
N ILE A 36 -15.88 -23.30 -4.78
CA ILE A 36 -16.90 -23.93 -3.93
C ILE A 36 -16.77 -23.56 -2.44
N ALA A 37 -15.67 -22.91 -2.04
CA ALA A 37 -15.48 -22.46 -0.67
C ALA A 37 -16.56 -21.48 -0.24
N SER A 38 -16.94 -21.51 1.04
CA SER A 38 -17.75 -20.48 1.66
C SER A 38 -16.90 -19.23 1.95
N GLY A 39 -17.54 -18.05 1.98
CA GLY A 39 -16.88 -16.79 2.31
C GLY A 39 -16.23 -16.08 1.11
N ILE A 40 -15.34 -15.12 1.40
CA ILE A 40 -14.64 -14.32 0.38
C ILE A 40 -13.59 -15.14 -0.36
N LYS A 41 -13.36 -14.82 -1.63
CA LYS A 41 -12.52 -15.59 -2.54
C LYS A 41 -11.42 -14.79 -3.23
N PRO A 42 -10.62 -14.00 -2.50
CA PRO A 42 -9.42 -13.39 -3.05
C PRO A 42 -8.33 -14.43 -3.29
N VAL A 43 -7.67 -14.39 -4.44
CA VAL A 43 -6.67 -15.38 -4.87
C VAL A 43 -5.40 -14.69 -5.34
N ILE A 44 -4.26 -15.27 -4.97
CA ILE A 44 -2.95 -15.03 -5.58
C ILE A 44 -2.67 -16.18 -6.55
N TRP A 45 -2.60 -15.86 -7.83
CA TRP A 45 -2.12 -16.77 -8.86
C TRP A 45 -0.61 -16.70 -8.93
N VAL A 46 0.04 -17.82 -8.65
CA VAL A 46 1.50 -17.90 -8.62
C VAL A 46 1.99 -18.65 -9.85
N SER A 47 2.98 -18.11 -10.51
CA SER A 47 3.79 -18.77 -11.51
C SER A 47 5.27 -18.49 -11.25
N LYS A 48 6.17 -19.12 -12.00
CA LYS A 48 7.62 -19.02 -11.81
C LYS A 48 8.14 -17.57 -11.67
N ASN A 49 7.60 -16.65 -12.47
CA ASN A 49 8.12 -15.27 -12.54
C ASN A 49 7.01 -14.21 -12.38
N LYS A 50 5.80 -14.59 -11.99
CA LYS A 50 4.68 -13.67 -11.97
C LYS A 50 3.71 -13.98 -10.84
N LEU A 51 3.31 -12.95 -10.15
CA LEU A 51 2.21 -12.96 -9.19
C LEU A 51 1.06 -12.13 -9.76
N GLN A 52 -0.16 -12.67 -9.69
CA GLN A 52 -1.36 -11.96 -10.09
C GLN A 52 -2.43 -12.10 -9.02
N LEU A 53 -3.20 -11.07 -8.81
CA LEU A 53 -4.28 -11.04 -7.84
C LEU A 53 -5.63 -11.10 -8.57
N GLN A 54 -6.60 -11.79 -7.98
CA GLN A 54 -7.96 -11.86 -8.51
C GLN A 54 -8.97 -12.07 -7.38
N ASP A 55 -10.09 -11.38 -7.47
CA ASP A 55 -11.24 -11.61 -6.60
C ASP A 55 -12.26 -12.50 -7.32
N LEU A 56 -12.36 -13.77 -6.94
CA LEU A 56 -13.28 -14.72 -7.57
C LEU A 56 -14.76 -14.54 -7.13
N ASP A 57 -15.05 -13.65 -6.20
CA ASP A 57 -16.44 -13.24 -5.89
C ASP A 57 -17.03 -12.36 -6.99
N ASP A 58 -16.17 -11.60 -7.69
CA ASP A 58 -16.57 -10.84 -8.87
C ASP A 58 -16.43 -11.71 -10.11
N LYS A 59 -17.56 -12.15 -10.69
CA LYS A 59 -17.60 -12.99 -11.88
C LYS A 59 -16.90 -12.37 -13.10
N ASN A 60 -16.78 -11.06 -13.14
CA ASN A 60 -16.12 -10.30 -14.20
C ASN A 60 -14.65 -9.97 -13.88
N SER A 61 -14.16 -10.40 -12.73
CA SER A 61 -12.78 -10.15 -12.32
C SER A 61 -11.82 -10.94 -13.22
N LYS A 62 -10.75 -10.27 -13.64
CA LYS A 62 -9.60 -10.88 -14.32
C LYS A 62 -8.38 -10.80 -13.42
N PRO A 63 -7.45 -11.77 -13.49
CA PRO A 63 -6.17 -11.68 -12.79
C PRO A 63 -5.45 -10.39 -13.19
N PHE A 64 -4.90 -9.67 -12.21
CA PHE A 64 -4.13 -8.45 -12.44
C PHE A 64 -2.79 -8.48 -11.72
N SER A 65 -1.83 -7.79 -12.26
CA SER A 65 -0.58 -7.37 -11.63
C SER A 65 -0.42 -5.87 -11.85
N LEU A 66 0.53 -5.24 -11.15
CA LEU A 66 0.81 -3.83 -11.34
C LEU A 66 1.90 -3.65 -12.38
N ASP A 67 1.66 -2.76 -13.33
CA ASP A 67 2.65 -2.29 -14.29
C ASP A 67 3.08 -0.87 -13.93
N PHE A 68 4.17 -0.78 -13.18
CA PHE A 68 4.71 0.50 -12.73
C PHE A 68 5.32 1.33 -13.86
N GLU A 69 5.77 0.72 -14.97
CA GLU A 69 6.27 1.47 -16.12
C GLU A 69 5.13 2.25 -16.79
N THR A 70 3.97 1.61 -16.95
CA THR A 70 2.75 2.29 -17.45
C THR A 70 2.26 3.34 -16.47
N LEU A 71 2.21 3.03 -15.16
CA LEU A 71 1.83 3.99 -14.11
C LEU A 71 2.73 5.22 -14.09
N ASP A 72 4.02 5.06 -14.39
CA ASP A 72 4.98 6.17 -14.45
C ASP A 72 4.78 7.07 -15.68
N LYS A 73 4.33 6.49 -16.80
CA LYS A 73 4.02 7.25 -18.04
C LYS A 73 2.74 8.08 -17.92
N GLU A 74 1.77 7.59 -17.14
CA GLU A 74 0.50 8.29 -16.88
C GLU A 74 0.64 9.51 -15.93
N LYS A 75 1.86 10.01 -15.74
CA LYS A 75 2.16 11.12 -14.81
C LYS A 75 1.37 12.37 -15.13
N ASN A 76 0.35 12.62 -14.35
CA ASN A 76 -0.25 13.95 -14.23
C ASN A 76 0.53 14.73 -13.14
N SER A 77 1.43 15.62 -13.57
CA SER A 77 2.13 16.59 -12.69
C SER A 77 1.17 17.43 -11.82
N ASN A 78 -0.11 17.44 -12.16
CA ASN A 78 -1.19 18.13 -11.45
C ASN A 78 -1.95 17.27 -10.43
N ASN A 79 -1.49 16.07 -10.12
CA ASN A 79 -2.16 15.27 -9.10
C ASN A 79 -1.96 15.87 -7.69
N LEU A 80 -2.89 15.57 -6.79
CA LEU A 80 -2.91 16.15 -5.46
C LEU A 80 -1.68 15.76 -4.62
N LEU A 81 -1.14 14.55 -4.83
CA LEU A 81 0.06 14.07 -4.17
C LEU A 81 1.27 14.92 -4.57
N HIS A 82 1.41 15.23 -5.86
CA HIS A 82 2.47 16.12 -6.35
C HIS A 82 2.37 17.51 -5.72
N LYS A 83 1.16 18.10 -5.67
CA LYS A 83 0.92 19.39 -4.99
C LYS A 83 1.28 19.37 -3.51
N CYS A 84 1.13 18.20 -2.86
CA CYS A 84 1.50 18.05 -1.47
C CYS A 84 3.02 18.04 -1.31
N PHE A 85 3.71 17.18 -2.05
CA PHE A 85 5.14 16.96 -1.90
C PHE A 85 6.01 18.07 -2.51
N SER A 86 5.53 18.80 -3.52
CA SER A 86 6.27 19.95 -4.11
C SER A 86 6.55 21.10 -3.12
N LYS A 87 5.96 21.06 -1.93
CA LYS A 87 6.23 22.02 -0.83
C LYS A 87 7.45 21.65 0.01
N PHE A 88 8.06 20.51 -0.24
CA PHE A 88 9.17 19.98 0.55
C PHE A 88 10.42 19.82 -0.31
N ASP A 89 11.57 20.01 0.32
CA ASP A 89 12.85 19.75 -0.28
C ASP A 89 13.09 18.25 -0.45
N THR A 90 13.59 17.81 -1.60
CA THR A 90 13.85 16.40 -1.92
C THR A 90 15.01 15.79 -1.14
N SER A 91 15.78 16.59 -0.40
CA SER A 91 16.79 16.12 0.57
C SER A 91 16.18 15.46 1.80
N LEU A 92 14.89 15.71 2.09
CA LEU A 92 14.16 15.04 3.15
C LEU A 92 13.88 13.58 2.78
N LYS A 93 14.10 12.66 3.72
CA LYS A 93 13.75 11.25 3.53
C LYS A 93 12.27 11.03 3.77
N VAL A 94 11.64 10.20 2.95
CA VAL A 94 10.24 9.84 3.09
C VAL A 94 10.12 8.40 3.54
N PHE A 95 9.35 8.18 4.60
CA PHE A 95 8.96 6.87 5.09
C PHE A 95 7.47 6.67 4.84
N ASP A 96 7.10 5.83 3.86
CA ASP A 96 5.73 5.39 3.66
C ASP A 96 5.45 4.24 4.63
N LEU A 97 4.64 4.53 5.65
CA LEU A 97 4.36 3.60 6.75
C LEU A 97 3.26 2.58 6.40
N THR A 98 2.57 2.77 5.30
CA THR A 98 1.38 1.99 4.87
C THR A 98 1.44 1.70 3.38
N ALA A 99 2.53 1.09 2.93
CA ALA A 99 2.88 0.98 1.51
C ALA A 99 1.77 0.39 0.62
N GLY A 100 1.00 -0.59 1.12
CA GLY A 100 -0.06 -1.24 0.35
C GLY A 100 0.47 -1.72 -1.00
N PHE A 101 -0.07 -1.20 -2.09
CA PHE A 101 0.42 -1.48 -3.45
C PHE A 101 1.61 -0.63 -3.90
N CYS A 102 2.28 0.10 -3.05
CA CYS A 102 3.43 0.97 -3.33
C CYS A 102 3.20 2.05 -4.40
N LYS A 103 1.97 2.34 -4.79
CA LYS A 103 1.67 3.31 -5.87
C LYS A 103 2.06 4.74 -5.46
N ASP A 104 1.71 5.15 -4.24
CA ASP A 104 2.05 6.48 -3.73
C ASP A 104 3.56 6.59 -3.45
N ALA A 105 4.18 5.56 -2.83
CA ALA A 105 5.62 5.49 -2.63
C ALA A 105 6.41 5.64 -3.94
N ASN A 106 5.98 4.91 -5.00
CA ASN A 106 6.57 5.02 -6.32
C ASN A 106 6.40 6.42 -6.93
N SER A 107 5.22 7.03 -6.77
CA SER A 107 4.95 8.38 -7.26
C SER A 107 5.81 9.43 -6.54
N ILE A 108 6.01 9.28 -5.22
CA ILE A 108 6.87 10.17 -4.42
C ILE A 108 8.34 10.01 -4.83
N ALA A 109 8.82 8.77 -5.04
CA ALA A 109 10.16 8.52 -5.54
C ALA A 109 10.40 9.16 -6.91
N ASN A 110 9.39 9.16 -7.79
CA ASN A 110 9.45 9.83 -9.10
C ASN A 110 9.59 11.37 -9.00
N MET A 111 9.26 11.97 -7.86
CA MET A 111 9.50 13.39 -7.60
C MET A 111 10.92 13.68 -7.11
N GLY A 112 11.78 12.67 -7.00
CA GLY A 112 13.18 12.80 -6.59
C GLY A 112 13.46 12.52 -5.12
N PHE A 113 12.44 12.20 -4.31
CA PHE A 113 12.66 11.86 -2.91
C PHE A 113 13.30 10.49 -2.73
N GLN A 114 14.11 10.33 -1.68
CA GLN A 114 14.52 9.02 -1.18
C GLN A 114 13.37 8.44 -0.34
N VAL A 115 12.75 7.36 -0.83
CA VAL A 115 11.56 6.74 -0.22
C VAL A 115 11.91 5.37 0.34
N THR A 116 11.53 5.13 1.60
CA THR A 116 11.49 3.78 2.17
C THR A 116 10.03 3.44 2.49
N ALA A 117 9.51 2.43 1.81
CA ALA A 117 8.13 1.97 1.95
C ALA A 117 8.08 0.70 2.80
N TYR A 118 7.19 0.64 3.78
CA TYR A 118 7.05 -0.48 4.70
C TYR A 118 5.73 -1.20 4.46
N GLU A 119 5.82 -2.51 4.24
CA GLU A 119 4.67 -3.40 4.12
C GLU A 119 4.80 -4.55 5.14
N LYS A 120 3.80 -4.71 6.00
CA LYS A 120 3.81 -5.75 7.04
C LYS A 120 3.39 -7.12 6.53
N GLU A 121 2.48 -7.15 5.56
CA GLU A 121 1.98 -8.38 4.96
C GLU A 121 3.03 -8.96 4.00
N SER A 122 3.62 -10.08 4.36
CA SER A 122 4.75 -10.68 3.62
C SER A 122 4.39 -11.04 2.18
N TRP A 123 3.17 -11.54 1.93
CA TRP A 123 2.70 -11.86 0.59
C TRP A 123 2.53 -10.61 -0.30
N LEU A 124 2.08 -9.48 0.29
CA LEU A 124 1.91 -8.22 -0.44
C LEU A 124 3.27 -7.57 -0.72
N PHE A 125 4.20 -7.68 0.22
CA PHE A 125 5.59 -7.29 -0.01
C PHE A 125 6.19 -8.05 -1.21
N GLU A 126 6.08 -9.39 -1.28
CA GLU A 126 6.61 -10.16 -2.42
C GLU A 126 5.88 -9.86 -3.73
N PHE A 127 4.57 -9.62 -3.69
CA PHE A 127 3.82 -9.15 -4.86
C PHE A 127 4.37 -7.82 -5.39
N ASN A 128 4.54 -6.83 -4.51
CA ASN A 128 5.08 -5.52 -4.87
C ASN A 128 6.51 -5.62 -5.40
N LYS A 129 7.37 -6.38 -4.72
CA LYS A 129 8.75 -6.63 -5.13
C LYS A 129 8.82 -7.23 -6.54
N THR A 130 7.94 -8.20 -6.84
CA THR A 130 7.83 -8.78 -8.18
C THR A 130 7.38 -7.73 -9.21
N CYS A 131 6.38 -6.90 -8.90
CA CYS A 131 5.90 -5.86 -9.79
C CYS A 131 6.91 -4.72 -9.99
N LEU A 132 7.72 -4.41 -8.97
CA LEU A 132 8.75 -3.35 -9.02
C LEU A 132 10.06 -3.83 -9.65
N SER A 133 10.24 -5.12 -9.88
CA SER A 133 11.52 -5.70 -10.34
C SER A 133 11.98 -5.19 -11.71
N SER A 134 11.04 -4.76 -12.57
CA SER A 134 11.35 -4.13 -13.86
C SER A 134 11.89 -2.69 -13.72
N LEU A 135 11.60 -2.03 -12.59
CA LEU A 135 12.02 -0.65 -12.35
C LEU A 135 13.45 -0.61 -11.77
N LYS A 136 14.37 -0.04 -12.50
CA LYS A 136 15.73 0.23 -12.00
C LYS A 136 15.75 1.54 -11.19
N LYS A 137 15.03 1.58 -10.05
CA LYS A 137 14.99 2.76 -9.17
C LYS A 137 15.87 2.56 -7.95
N SER A 138 16.86 3.43 -7.79
CA SER A 138 17.75 3.43 -6.61
C SER A 138 17.18 4.21 -5.42
N ASN A 139 16.14 5.03 -5.64
CA ASN A 139 15.56 5.91 -4.64
C ASN A 139 14.24 5.42 -4.05
N LEU A 140 13.79 4.19 -4.37
CA LEU A 140 12.67 3.51 -3.74
C LEU A 140 13.14 2.19 -3.10
N ASN A 141 13.06 2.09 -1.79
CA ASN A 141 13.38 0.88 -1.04
C ASN A 141 12.10 0.34 -0.41
N LEU A 142 11.79 -0.94 -0.66
CA LEU A 142 10.64 -1.63 -0.06
C LEU A 142 11.13 -2.60 1.01
N ILE A 143 10.54 -2.56 2.20
CA ILE A 143 10.93 -3.38 3.35
C ILE A 143 9.71 -4.10 3.92
N ASN A 144 9.82 -5.43 4.11
CA ASN A 144 8.82 -6.20 4.82
C ASN A 144 8.99 -6.02 6.34
N LEU A 145 8.26 -5.09 6.90
CA LEU A 145 8.35 -4.77 8.32
C LEU A 145 7.08 -4.05 8.79
N ASN A 146 6.66 -4.30 10.03
CA ASN A 146 5.71 -3.42 10.70
C ASN A 146 6.38 -2.06 10.98
N SER A 147 5.93 -1.02 10.32
CA SER A 147 6.52 0.32 10.30
C SER A 147 6.54 1.02 11.67
N ILE A 148 5.73 0.59 12.64
CA ILE A 148 5.79 1.12 14.01
C ILE A 148 7.21 0.96 14.60
N ARG A 149 7.93 -0.11 14.23
CA ARG A 149 9.28 -0.40 14.75
C ARG A 149 10.32 0.65 14.38
N ILE A 150 10.12 1.41 13.29
CA ILE A 150 11.10 2.42 12.88
C ILE A 150 10.86 3.81 13.47
N LEU A 151 9.70 4.05 14.06
CA LEU A 151 9.28 5.39 14.49
C LEU A 151 10.18 5.99 15.59
N LYS A 152 10.87 5.15 16.36
CA LYS A 152 11.88 5.60 17.35
C LYS A 152 13.16 6.15 16.71
N LYS A 153 13.40 5.88 15.41
CA LYS A 153 14.62 6.27 14.69
C LYS A 153 14.40 7.47 13.77
N VAL A 154 13.16 7.93 13.61
CA VAL A 154 12.84 9.09 12.76
C VAL A 154 13.26 10.39 13.41
N THR A 155 13.59 11.37 12.59
CA THR A 155 14.15 12.66 13.00
C THR A 155 13.36 13.83 12.40
N LYS A 156 13.67 15.05 12.80
CA LYS A 156 13.13 16.29 12.23
C LYS A 156 13.38 16.45 10.70
N LYS A 157 14.30 15.67 10.12
CA LYS A 157 14.61 15.67 8.68
C LYS A 157 13.80 14.65 7.88
N ASP A 158 12.84 13.97 8.52
CA ASP A 158 12.09 12.89 7.91
C ASP A 158 10.62 13.30 7.70
N ILE A 159 10.05 12.83 6.60
CA ILE A 159 8.63 12.90 6.29
C ILE A 159 8.03 11.50 6.51
N LEU A 160 7.01 11.41 7.33
CA LEU A 160 6.17 10.22 7.42
C LEU A 160 4.95 10.39 6.51
N PHE A 161 4.72 9.42 5.65
CA PHE A 161 3.53 9.35 4.81
C PHE A 161 2.67 8.17 5.24
N LEU A 162 1.35 8.40 5.34
CA LEU A 162 0.36 7.38 5.71
C LEU A 162 -0.86 7.47 4.78
N ASP A 163 -1.27 6.34 4.21
CA ASP A 163 -2.54 6.16 3.50
C ASP A 163 -3.33 5.01 4.13
N PRO A 164 -3.84 5.19 5.35
CA PRO A 164 -4.55 4.13 6.05
C PRO A 164 -5.85 3.76 5.34
N MET A 165 -6.15 2.46 5.29
CA MET A 165 -7.36 1.90 4.64
C MET A 165 -8.59 1.99 5.56
N PHE A 166 -8.96 3.19 6.03
CA PHE A 166 -10.16 3.32 6.86
C PHE A 166 -11.43 2.89 6.13
N GLU A 167 -12.37 2.36 6.90
CA GLU A 167 -13.71 2.08 6.40
C GLU A 167 -14.35 3.35 5.88
N ILE A 168 -14.57 3.41 4.57
CA ILE A 168 -15.35 4.45 3.95
C ILE A 168 -16.79 3.94 3.96
N SER A 169 -17.65 4.59 4.72
CA SER A 169 -19.10 4.30 4.80
C SER A 169 -19.86 4.53 3.47
N SER A 170 -19.17 5.02 2.43
CA SER A 170 -19.77 5.25 1.13
C SER A 170 -19.56 4.06 0.21
N ARG A 171 -20.62 3.61 -0.46
CA ARG A 171 -20.65 2.66 -1.56
C ARG A 171 -19.92 3.16 -2.83
N ALA A 172 -19.13 4.23 -2.73
CA ALA A 172 -18.34 4.74 -3.85
C ALA A 172 -17.40 3.62 -4.31
N SER A 173 -17.50 3.28 -5.57
CA SER A 173 -16.75 2.24 -6.27
C SER A 173 -15.23 2.45 -6.10
N ALA A 174 -14.67 1.86 -5.03
CA ALA A 174 -13.22 1.78 -4.91
C ALA A 174 -12.66 0.97 -6.08
N LYS A 175 -11.46 1.32 -6.56
CA LYS A 175 -10.76 0.53 -7.60
C LYS A 175 -10.67 -0.94 -7.14
N LYS A 176 -10.76 -1.87 -8.08
CA LYS A 176 -10.74 -3.34 -7.81
C LYS A 176 -9.57 -3.77 -6.92
N GLU A 177 -8.41 -3.15 -7.08
CA GLU A 177 -7.22 -3.41 -6.28
C GLU A 177 -7.43 -3.07 -4.79
N ILE A 178 -8.05 -1.92 -4.50
CA ILE A 178 -8.34 -1.51 -3.11
C ILE A 178 -9.39 -2.41 -2.49
N GLN A 179 -10.41 -2.84 -3.27
CA GLN A 179 -11.40 -3.80 -2.80
C GLN A 179 -10.77 -5.14 -2.44
N PHE A 180 -9.80 -5.62 -3.25
CA PHE A 180 -9.03 -6.83 -2.97
C PHE A 180 -8.29 -6.72 -1.63
N LEU A 181 -7.52 -5.64 -1.42
CA LEU A 181 -6.79 -5.45 -0.15
C LEU A 181 -7.71 -5.44 1.07
N ARG A 182 -8.85 -4.75 1.00
CA ARG A 182 -9.82 -4.69 2.09
C ARG A 182 -10.40 -6.05 2.48
N LYS A 183 -10.46 -6.99 1.54
CA LYS A 183 -10.87 -8.38 1.81
C LYS A 183 -9.78 -9.18 2.49
N CYS A 184 -8.51 -8.85 2.26
CA CYS A 184 -7.37 -9.63 2.72
C CYS A 184 -6.72 -9.10 3.99
N ILE A 185 -6.77 -7.78 4.23
CA ILE A 185 -6.00 -7.13 5.29
C ILE A 185 -6.94 -6.51 6.32
N PRO A 186 -6.84 -6.92 7.61
CA PRO A 186 -7.60 -6.31 8.68
C PRO A 186 -7.18 -4.85 8.92
N THR A 187 -8.14 -3.96 9.14
CA THR A 187 -7.90 -2.52 9.41
C THR A 187 -7.58 -2.18 10.86
N SER A 188 -7.58 -3.18 11.75
CA SER A 188 -7.47 -2.99 13.21
C SER A 188 -6.20 -2.29 13.70
N SER A 189 -5.10 -2.34 12.94
CA SER A 189 -3.80 -1.74 13.35
C SER A 189 -3.59 -0.29 12.87
N GLU A 190 -4.53 0.29 12.14
CA GLU A 190 -4.33 1.61 11.51
C GLU A 190 -4.34 2.75 12.52
N LYS A 191 -5.16 2.65 13.57
CA LYS A 191 -5.15 3.65 14.65
C LYS A 191 -3.84 3.64 15.42
N GLU A 192 -3.28 2.46 15.69
CA GLU A 192 -2.02 2.33 16.42
C GLU A 192 -0.86 3.01 15.69
N ILE A 193 -0.76 2.80 14.36
CA ILE A 193 0.31 3.42 13.56
C ILE A 193 0.15 4.94 13.48
N LEU A 194 -1.08 5.45 13.38
CA LEU A 194 -1.35 6.90 13.40
C LEU A 194 -0.94 7.52 14.72
N ASP A 195 -1.35 6.92 15.85
CA ASP A 195 -1.01 7.42 17.18
C ASP A 195 0.51 7.38 17.41
N ALA A 196 1.18 6.32 16.95
CA ALA A 196 2.62 6.19 17.05
C ALA A 196 3.36 7.21 16.14
N ALA A 197 2.89 7.44 14.93
CA ALA A 197 3.43 8.46 14.03
C ALA A 197 3.29 9.86 14.63
N GLN A 198 2.13 10.17 15.24
CA GLN A 198 1.90 11.46 15.89
C GLN A 198 2.82 11.71 17.09
N LYS A 199 3.26 10.64 17.78
CA LYS A 199 4.20 10.72 18.92
C LYS A 199 5.67 10.70 18.51
N SER A 200 5.97 10.46 17.23
CA SER A 200 7.34 10.38 16.73
C SER A 200 8.02 11.75 16.63
N SER A 201 9.36 11.74 16.45
CA SER A 201 10.17 12.94 16.24
C SER A 201 10.23 13.42 14.80
N ALA A 202 9.37 12.90 13.92
CA ALA A 202 9.34 13.29 12.50
C ALA A 202 9.07 14.80 12.34
N GLY A 203 9.79 15.43 11.40
CA GLY A 203 9.59 16.85 11.09
C GLY A 203 8.29 17.11 10.35
N VAL A 204 7.85 16.15 9.54
CA VAL A 204 6.59 16.26 8.79
C VAL A 204 5.83 14.94 8.86
N ILE A 205 4.51 15.02 9.07
CA ILE A 205 3.61 13.88 8.94
C ILE A 205 2.54 14.25 7.93
N ILE A 206 2.34 13.39 6.94
CA ILE A 206 1.33 13.56 5.89
C ILE A 206 0.37 12.38 5.95
N ILE A 207 -0.90 12.65 6.19
CA ILE A 207 -1.95 11.63 6.27
C ILE A 207 -2.93 11.83 5.11
N LYS A 208 -3.03 10.83 4.25
CA LYS A 208 -4.03 10.77 3.19
C LYS A 208 -5.35 10.28 3.77
N ARG A 209 -6.46 10.91 3.41
CA ARG A 209 -7.79 10.48 3.82
C ARG A 209 -8.85 10.81 2.77
N HIS A 210 -9.99 10.16 2.87
CA HIS A 210 -11.14 10.55 2.06
C HIS A 210 -11.64 11.94 2.51
N LYS A 211 -12.01 12.80 1.56
CA LYS A 211 -12.43 14.20 1.84
C LYS A 211 -13.57 14.30 2.86
N MET A 212 -14.52 13.36 2.81
CA MET A 212 -15.71 13.35 3.68
C MET A 212 -15.46 12.69 5.04
N SER A 213 -14.31 12.03 5.24
CA SER A 213 -13.97 11.44 6.53
C SER A 213 -13.60 12.51 7.54
N LYS A 214 -13.92 12.29 8.82
CA LYS A 214 -13.42 13.12 9.93
C LYS A 214 -11.88 13.00 9.98
N SER A 215 -11.22 13.98 10.60
CA SER A 215 -9.79 13.87 10.89
C SER A 215 -9.52 12.60 11.69
N LEU A 216 -8.43 11.93 11.33
CA LEU A 216 -8.04 10.64 11.92
C LEU A 216 -7.22 10.81 13.20
N THR A 217 -6.86 12.05 13.49
CA THR A 217 -6.07 12.41 14.67
C THR A 217 -6.78 13.53 15.45
N PRO A 218 -6.63 13.57 16.79
CA PRO A 218 -7.17 14.66 17.59
C PRO A 218 -6.40 15.97 17.39
N THR A 219 -5.14 15.89 16.92
CA THR A 219 -4.28 17.05 16.69
C THR A 219 -4.71 17.78 15.43
N LYS A 220 -4.79 19.10 15.47
CA LYS A 220 -5.11 19.93 14.30
C LYS A 220 -3.90 19.93 13.33
N PRO A 221 -4.08 19.64 12.03
CA PRO A 221 -3.00 19.74 11.05
C PRO A 221 -2.55 21.20 10.86
N SER A 222 -1.29 21.39 10.49
CA SER A 222 -0.75 22.71 10.13
C SER A 222 -1.49 23.28 8.92
N TYR A 223 -1.81 22.42 7.94
CA TYR A 223 -2.68 22.74 6.81
C TYR A 223 -3.24 21.48 6.15
N VAL A 224 -4.25 21.68 5.30
CA VAL A 224 -4.91 20.59 4.56
C VAL A 224 -4.88 20.90 3.07
N ILE A 225 -4.41 19.97 2.26
CA ILE A 225 -4.47 20.03 0.81
C ILE A 225 -5.70 19.26 0.35
N LYS A 226 -6.72 19.99 -0.12
CA LYS A 226 -8.02 19.42 -0.48
C LYS A 226 -8.10 19.08 -1.96
N GLY A 227 -8.52 17.85 -2.28
CA GLY A 227 -8.86 17.40 -3.62
C GLY A 227 -10.36 17.17 -3.79
N LYS A 228 -10.74 16.60 -4.93
CA LYS A 228 -12.15 16.24 -5.22
C LYS A 228 -12.65 15.08 -4.36
N VAL A 229 -11.84 14.05 -4.17
CA VAL A 229 -12.18 12.79 -3.48
C VAL A 229 -11.34 12.60 -2.22
N ILE A 230 -10.06 12.91 -2.28
CA ILE A 230 -9.09 12.74 -1.19
C ILE A 230 -8.57 14.08 -0.69
N SER A 231 -8.01 14.09 0.50
CA SER A 231 -7.30 15.21 1.11
C SER A 231 -6.02 14.71 1.76
N PHE A 232 -5.01 15.58 1.89
CA PHE A 232 -3.83 15.35 2.71
C PHE A 232 -3.86 16.30 3.90
N GLU A 233 -3.82 15.75 5.11
CA GLU A 233 -3.57 16.48 6.35
C GLU A 233 -2.07 16.52 6.57
N VAL A 234 -1.51 17.72 6.70
CA VAL A 234 -0.07 17.93 6.87
C VAL A 234 0.20 18.53 8.23
N PHE A 235 1.04 17.84 9.01
CA PHE A 235 1.55 18.26 10.32
C PHE A 235 3.04 18.60 10.13
N ASP A 236 3.33 19.87 9.84
CA ASP A 236 4.70 20.37 9.68
C ASP A 236 5.21 20.87 11.04
N ARG A 237 6.20 20.18 11.58
CA ARG A 237 6.79 20.39 12.91
C ARG A 237 8.22 20.89 12.85
N ARG A 238 8.71 21.27 11.66
CA ARG A 238 10.12 21.68 11.46
C ARG A 238 10.42 23.04 12.06
N ALA A 239 9.43 23.91 12.15
CA ALA A 239 9.57 25.29 12.64
C ALA A 239 9.28 25.45 14.15
N VAL A 240 9.19 24.32 14.89
CA VAL A 240 8.95 24.32 16.36
C VAL A 240 10.17 23.88 17.09
#